data_7ea60070bb4505a1bb336e4ac653d4f4
#
_entry.id   7ea60070bb4505a1bb336e4ac653d4f4
#
_cell.length_a   1.000
_cell.length_b   1.000
_cell.length_c   1.000
_cell.angle_alpha   90.00
_cell.angle_beta   90.00
_cell.angle_gamma   90.00
#
_symmetry.space_group_name_H-M   'P 1'
#
loop_
_entity.id
_entity.type
_entity.pdbx_description
1 polymer ?
#
loop_
_entity_poly.entity_id
_entity_poly.type
_entity_poly.pdbx_seq_one_letter_code
_entity_poly.pdbx_strand_id
1 'polypeptide(L)'
;MPLRTNQDAPALFFSRSPHLRFYSLTLVSTHGFPGDHEHDDVGFLSTSHAYSRRDLAQLPLQSCVATVTGKMVGINRKSKLVLVSGGVKLPYDHLVLCTGLQYQVPGPPGVDLQPNGSRYTGPVPANLLTLNDLQDCAAARRWLLSNFVELEDNAVVYGDGIDVFTATETLLRLGVRGSRIHLVLPPPGGGDPRLGDPVVEGAVATALKEAEVQVHRHCLLTRMDVGGDDGPLTSVSFASEEEPLRLQCGVFINLSNKGVDYDAFRSINNSFLPFDGRLVIDATFRTCDSHVYGAGPLTKFSRRYYADEWSHGNFNSKEVGQDLAAMLLPLFDPTLQPEAPPERDRLVPLYKQAKIRGGRLPGGLNYLHVTKPSATYATSPPVTHLQDRGIVTGRAETGNYFSLRLDRYDMVDELTCLSLKPLPFSNYLCLFGKHQQLLGQLSSRYRQGLIHDLYRWGRAH
;
A
#
# COMPACT_ATOMS: atom_id res chain seq x y z
N MET A 1 3.58 15.55 -25.89
CA MET A 1 3.12 14.37 -25.11
C MET A 1 2.08 14.85 -24.12
N PRO A 2 0.92 14.24 -23.97
CA PRO A 2 -0.08 14.70 -23.00
C PRO A 2 0.49 14.54 -21.57
N LEU A 3 0.34 15.60 -20.80
CA LEU A 3 0.69 15.66 -19.38
C LEU A 3 -0.08 14.57 -18.62
N ARG A 4 0.62 13.73 -17.87
CA ARG A 4 -0.01 12.72 -17.04
C ARG A 4 -0.65 13.39 -15.81
N THR A 5 -1.93 13.17 -15.63
CA THR A 5 -2.61 13.44 -14.37
C THR A 5 -2.42 12.25 -13.45
N ASN A 6 -2.04 12.52 -12.20
CA ASN A 6 -1.81 11.53 -11.14
C ASN A 6 -3.09 10.75 -10.85
N GLN A 7 -3.06 9.43 -10.89
CA GLN A 7 -4.22 8.52 -10.97
C GLN A 7 -4.03 7.33 -10.05
N ASP A 8 -4.93 6.57 -9.59
CA ASP A 8 -6.26 6.13 -9.90
C ASP A 8 -6.66 5.05 -8.89
N ALA A 9 -7.84 5.12 -8.35
CA ALA A 9 -8.29 4.12 -7.40
C ALA A 9 -9.69 3.61 -7.77
N PRO A 10 -10.00 2.31 -7.61
CA PRO A 10 -11.25 1.72 -8.01
C PRO A 10 -12.43 2.15 -7.12
N ALA A 11 -13.59 2.32 -7.71
CA ALA A 11 -14.86 2.45 -7.03
C ALA A 11 -15.81 1.32 -7.46
N LEU A 12 -16.45 0.67 -6.50
CA LEU A 12 -17.40 -0.41 -6.73
C LEU A 12 -18.83 0.09 -6.68
N PHE A 13 -19.65 -0.33 -7.62
CA PHE A 13 -21.05 0.05 -7.73
C PHE A 13 -21.95 -1.16 -7.80
N PHE A 14 -23.09 -1.07 -7.13
CA PHE A 14 -24.14 -2.06 -7.20
C PHE A 14 -25.41 -1.42 -7.77
N SER A 15 -25.96 -1.97 -8.84
CA SER A 15 -27.25 -1.56 -9.37
C SER A 15 -28.17 -2.74 -9.60
N ARG A 16 -29.48 -2.52 -9.41
CA ARG A 16 -30.51 -3.51 -9.67
C ARG A 16 -30.95 -3.43 -11.14
N SER A 17 -30.87 -4.54 -11.86
CA SER A 17 -31.44 -4.61 -13.19
C SER A 17 -32.97 -4.60 -13.12
N PRO A 18 -33.68 -3.69 -13.84
CA PRO A 18 -35.13 -3.63 -13.80
C PRO A 18 -35.83 -4.84 -14.40
N HIS A 19 -35.13 -5.69 -15.16
CA HIS A 19 -35.71 -6.82 -15.90
C HIS A 19 -35.34 -8.19 -15.34
N LEU A 20 -34.38 -8.28 -14.44
CA LEU A 20 -33.93 -9.50 -13.83
C LEU A 20 -33.81 -9.29 -12.32
N ARG A 21 -34.26 -10.26 -11.49
CA ARG A 21 -34.10 -10.22 -10.02
C ARG A 21 -32.64 -10.41 -9.58
N PHE A 22 -31.69 -10.04 -10.43
CA PHE A 22 -30.25 -10.16 -10.16
C PHE A 22 -29.65 -8.77 -9.99
N TYR A 23 -28.85 -8.62 -8.95
CA TYR A 23 -28.03 -7.43 -8.76
C TYR A 23 -26.82 -7.50 -9.68
N SER A 24 -26.50 -6.41 -10.35
CA SER A 24 -25.28 -6.28 -11.11
C SER A 24 -24.24 -5.55 -10.27
N LEU A 25 -23.04 -6.10 -10.21
CA LEU A 25 -21.87 -5.45 -9.62
C LEU A 25 -21.09 -4.77 -10.74
N THR A 26 -20.90 -3.46 -10.63
CA THR A 26 -20.06 -2.71 -11.58
C THR A 26 -18.84 -2.15 -10.85
N LEU A 27 -17.67 -2.47 -11.35
CA LEU A 27 -16.38 -1.93 -10.90
C LEU A 27 -15.99 -0.78 -11.83
N VAL A 28 -15.83 0.42 -11.29
CA VAL A 28 -15.14 1.51 -12.00
C VAL A 28 -13.69 1.52 -11.58
N SER A 29 -12.83 1.28 -12.54
CA SER A 29 -11.40 1.27 -12.35
C SER A 29 -10.75 1.95 -13.56
N THR A 30 -9.69 2.68 -13.34
CA THR A 30 -8.95 3.30 -14.43
C THR A 30 -8.22 2.29 -15.29
N HIS A 31 -8.06 1.06 -14.82
CA HIS A 31 -7.19 0.05 -15.41
C HIS A 31 -7.87 -1.27 -15.78
N GLY A 32 -9.19 -1.32 -15.75
CA GLY A 32 -9.89 -2.57 -16.00
C GLY A 32 -9.88 -3.53 -14.80
N PHE A 33 -10.09 -4.81 -15.06
CA PHE A 33 -10.19 -5.82 -14.01
C PHE A 33 -8.81 -6.20 -13.48
N PRO A 34 -8.61 -6.28 -12.14
CA PRO A 34 -7.37 -6.78 -11.57
C PRO A 34 -7.12 -8.22 -11.98
N GLY A 35 -6.16 -8.46 -12.86
CA GLY A 35 -5.82 -9.81 -13.35
C GLY A 35 -5.70 -9.92 -14.87
N ASP A 36 -6.22 -8.96 -15.64
CA ASP A 36 -6.21 -9.00 -17.11
C ASP A 36 -4.83 -8.73 -17.75
N HIS A 37 -3.84 -8.40 -16.96
CA HIS A 37 -2.52 -8.06 -17.48
C HIS A 37 -1.50 -9.15 -17.13
N GLU A 38 -1.07 -9.91 -18.12
CA GLU A 38 0.21 -10.63 -18.12
C GLU A 38 1.34 -9.58 -18.07
N HIS A 39 1.63 -9.06 -16.90
CA HIS A 39 2.82 -8.24 -16.73
C HIS A 39 3.84 -8.98 -15.89
N ASP A 40 5.02 -9.09 -16.46
CA ASP A 40 6.24 -9.39 -15.77
C ASP A 40 6.27 -8.63 -14.44
N ASP A 41 6.81 -9.28 -13.42
CA ASP A 41 7.05 -8.71 -12.10
C ASP A 41 7.74 -7.34 -12.24
N VAL A 42 6.95 -6.27 -12.25
CA VAL A 42 7.45 -4.91 -12.47
C VAL A 42 8.27 -4.43 -11.28
N GLY A 43 8.08 -5.04 -10.11
CA GLY A 43 8.98 -4.97 -8.96
C GLY A 43 9.04 -3.64 -8.19
N PHE A 44 8.48 -2.55 -8.70
CA PHE A 44 8.60 -1.22 -8.05
C PHE A 44 7.87 -1.09 -6.72
N LEU A 45 6.77 -1.80 -6.54
CA LEU A 45 5.93 -1.67 -5.35
C LEU A 45 6.01 -2.92 -4.50
N SER A 46 5.84 -2.71 -3.20
CA SER A 46 5.62 -3.78 -2.23
C SER A 46 4.27 -4.45 -2.45
N THR A 47 4.12 -5.66 -1.93
CA THR A 47 2.88 -6.43 -2.01
C THR A 47 2.34 -6.74 -0.62
N SER A 48 1.03 -6.72 -0.48
CA SER A 48 0.33 -7.15 0.73
C SER A 48 0.00 -8.64 0.74
N HIS A 49 0.18 -9.37 -0.36
CA HIS A 49 -0.15 -10.78 -0.52
C HIS A 49 -1.57 -11.18 -0.03
N ALA A 50 -2.50 -10.23 0.02
CA ALA A 50 -3.87 -10.50 0.47
C ALA A 50 -4.59 -11.49 -0.46
N TYR A 51 -4.34 -11.35 -1.77
CA TYR A 51 -4.75 -12.30 -2.79
C TYR A 51 -3.59 -12.59 -3.73
N SER A 52 -3.36 -13.87 -4.05
CA SER A 52 -2.43 -14.24 -5.11
C SER A 52 -3.11 -14.06 -6.49
N ARG A 53 -2.31 -13.91 -7.54
CA ARG A 53 -2.83 -13.92 -8.93
C ARG A 53 -3.64 -15.19 -9.23
N ARG A 54 -3.19 -16.33 -8.69
CA ARG A 54 -3.89 -17.61 -8.84
C ARG A 54 -5.26 -17.59 -8.17
N ASP A 55 -5.38 -16.98 -6.99
CA ASP A 55 -6.67 -16.84 -6.30
C ASP A 55 -7.63 -15.97 -7.11
N LEU A 56 -7.15 -14.85 -7.63
CA LEU A 56 -7.95 -13.95 -8.48
C LEU A 56 -8.38 -14.62 -9.79
N ALA A 57 -7.48 -15.37 -10.44
CA ALA A 57 -7.80 -16.08 -11.67
C ALA A 57 -8.80 -17.23 -11.48
N GLN A 58 -8.89 -17.81 -10.28
CA GLN A 58 -9.85 -18.87 -9.97
C GLN A 58 -11.25 -18.34 -9.61
N LEU A 59 -11.38 -17.06 -9.28
CA LEU A 59 -12.66 -16.45 -9.01
C LEU A 59 -13.37 -16.10 -10.33
N PRO A 60 -14.65 -16.50 -10.54
CA PRO A 60 -15.40 -16.16 -11.76
C PRO A 60 -15.84 -14.68 -11.74
N LEU A 61 -14.96 -13.77 -11.34
CA LEU A 61 -15.28 -12.36 -11.12
C LEU A 61 -15.60 -11.65 -12.43
N GLN A 62 -14.92 -11.98 -13.52
CA GLN A 62 -15.17 -11.40 -14.84
C GLN A 62 -16.58 -11.67 -15.36
N SER A 63 -17.18 -12.82 -14.99
CA SER A 63 -18.56 -13.13 -15.37
C SER A 63 -19.61 -12.47 -14.47
N CYS A 64 -19.23 -12.05 -13.27
CA CYS A 64 -20.15 -11.52 -12.25
C CYS A 64 -20.01 -10.00 -12.06
N VAL A 65 -18.92 -9.40 -12.54
CA VAL A 65 -18.58 -8.00 -12.32
C VAL A 65 -18.43 -7.30 -13.69
N ALA A 66 -19.28 -6.33 -13.97
CA ALA A 66 -19.08 -5.44 -15.11
C ALA A 66 -17.98 -4.43 -14.79
N THR A 67 -17.00 -4.28 -15.67
CA THR A 67 -15.92 -3.31 -15.49
C THR A 67 -16.12 -2.11 -16.39
N VAL A 68 -16.04 -0.92 -15.82
CA VAL A 68 -16.01 0.35 -16.56
C VAL A 68 -14.67 1.00 -16.35
N THR A 69 -13.90 1.13 -17.43
CA THR A 69 -12.60 1.79 -17.38
C THR A 69 -12.81 3.31 -17.36
N GLY A 70 -12.30 3.96 -16.34
CA GLY A 70 -12.40 5.40 -16.17
C GLY A 70 -12.22 5.84 -14.72
N LYS A 71 -12.21 7.14 -14.52
CA LYS A 71 -12.00 7.79 -13.24
C LYS A 71 -13.33 8.37 -12.75
N MET A 72 -13.66 8.15 -11.48
CA MET A 72 -14.82 8.79 -10.86
C MET A 72 -14.57 10.30 -10.74
N VAL A 73 -15.39 11.11 -11.38
CA VAL A 73 -15.27 12.58 -11.41
C VAL A 73 -16.44 13.29 -10.76
N GLY A 74 -17.47 12.57 -10.32
CA GLY A 74 -18.59 13.13 -9.59
C GLY A 74 -19.58 12.10 -9.07
N ILE A 75 -20.31 12.47 -8.02
CA ILE A 75 -21.39 11.68 -7.42
C ILE A 75 -22.64 12.56 -7.33
N ASN A 76 -23.75 12.12 -7.92
CA ASN A 76 -25.05 12.75 -7.73
C ASN A 76 -25.92 11.87 -6.82
N ARG A 77 -26.02 12.21 -5.55
CA ARG A 77 -26.76 11.45 -4.54
C ARG A 77 -28.27 11.48 -4.75
N LYS A 78 -28.82 12.57 -5.30
CA LYS A 78 -30.27 12.70 -5.51
C LYS A 78 -30.77 11.77 -6.62
N SER A 79 -30.05 11.71 -7.73
CA SER A 79 -30.37 10.84 -8.85
C SER A 79 -29.68 9.47 -8.78
N LYS A 80 -28.87 9.22 -7.73
CA LYS A 80 -28.06 8.02 -7.55
C LYS A 80 -27.23 7.68 -8.79
N LEU A 81 -26.45 8.64 -9.25
CA LEU A 81 -25.58 8.51 -10.41
C LEU A 81 -24.14 8.79 -10.04
N VAL A 82 -23.24 7.98 -10.56
CA VAL A 82 -21.81 8.28 -10.56
C VAL A 82 -21.39 8.74 -11.94
N LEU A 83 -20.62 9.82 -11.98
CA LEU A 83 -20.04 10.37 -13.20
C LEU A 83 -18.62 9.82 -13.33
N VAL A 84 -18.34 9.20 -14.47
CA VAL A 84 -17.03 8.67 -14.83
C VAL A 84 -16.44 9.54 -15.94
N SER A 85 -15.12 9.65 -15.96
CA SER A 85 -14.39 10.36 -17.03
C SER A 85 -14.84 9.86 -18.41
N GLY A 86 -14.85 10.76 -19.42
CA GLY A 86 -15.44 10.44 -20.72
C GLY A 86 -16.96 10.59 -20.79
N GLY A 87 -17.61 11.13 -19.75
CA GLY A 87 -19.04 11.46 -19.76
C GLY A 87 -19.99 10.29 -19.45
N VAL A 88 -19.44 9.15 -19.03
CA VAL A 88 -20.24 7.97 -18.66
C VAL A 88 -20.98 8.23 -17.34
N LYS A 89 -22.28 7.90 -17.31
CA LYS A 89 -23.14 8.01 -16.12
C LYS A 89 -23.59 6.62 -15.71
N LEU A 90 -23.26 6.22 -14.49
CA LEU A 90 -23.60 4.91 -13.94
C LEU A 90 -24.63 5.06 -12.82
N PRO A 91 -25.82 4.46 -12.95
CA PRO A 91 -26.79 4.42 -11.85
C PRO A 91 -26.33 3.43 -10.78
N TYR A 92 -26.66 3.71 -9.52
CA TYR A 92 -26.41 2.81 -8.40
C TYR A 92 -27.60 2.76 -7.43
N ASP A 93 -27.85 1.62 -6.84
CA ASP A 93 -28.69 1.49 -5.65
C ASP A 93 -27.83 1.63 -4.38
N HIS A 94 -26.64 1.03 -4.41
CA HIS A 94 -25.63 1.12 -3.35
C HIS A 94 -24.25 1.42 -3.97
N LEU A 95 -23.53 2.34 -3.38
CA LEU A 95 -22.21 2.81 -3.83
C LEU A 95 -21.18 2.52 -2.76
N VAL A 96 -20.10 1.82 -3.10
CA VAL A 96 -18.96 1.60 -2.23
C VAL A 96 -17.76 2.40 -2.75
N LEU A 97 -17.24 3.30 -1.91
CA LEU A 97 -16.05 4.10 -2.19
C LEU A 97 -14.83 3.45 -1.53
N CYS A 98 -13.91 2.94 -2.34
CA CYS A 98 -12.67 2.30 -1.88
C CYS A 98 -11.45 2.76 -2.69
N THR A 99 -11.42 4.04 -3.03
CA THR A 99 -10.40 4.66 -3.89
C THR A 99 -8.99 4.73 -3.26
N GLY A 100 -8.85 4.37 -2.00
CA GLY A 100 -7.54 4.26 -1.34
C GLY A 100 -6.80 5.59 -1.14
N LEU A 101 -5.49 5.47 -1.01
CA LEU A 101 -4.54 6.59 -0.94
C LEU A 101 -3.46 6.40 -1.99
N GLN A 102 -3.00 7.51 -2.55
CA GLN A 102 -1.97 7.52 -3.59
C GLN A 102 -0.82 8.45 -3.22
N TYR A 103 0.37 8.15 -3.72
CA TYR A 103 1.49 9.07 -3.66
C TYR A 103 1.14 10.35 -4.41
N GLN A 104 1.35 11.48 -3.76
CA GLN A 104 0.98 12.79 -4.29
C GLN A 104 2.21 13.49 -4.86
N VAL A 105 2.00 14.34 -5.88
CA VAL A 105 3.04 15.27 -6.30
C VAL A 105 3.27 16.27 -5.15
N PRO A 106 4.52 16.48 -4.70
CA PRO A 106 4.79 17.24 -3.48
C PRO A 106 4.34 18.70 -3.52
N GLY A 107 4.38 19.32 -4.69
CA GLY A 107 4.00 20.71 -4.89
C GLY A 107 4.37 21.23 -6.27
N PRO A 108 4.18 22.52 -6.53
CA PRO A 108 4.57 23.14 -7.81
C PRO A 108 6.10 23.14 -7.96
N PRO A 109 6.61 22.81 -9.16
CA PRO A 109 8.03 22.99 -9.46
C PRO A 109 8.44 24.47 -9.38
N GLY A 110 9.70 24.73 -9.03
CA GLY A 110 10.26 26.09 -8.96
C GLY A 110 9.86 26.89 -7.71
N VAL A 111 9.04 26.34 -6.82
CA VAL A 111 8.57 27.00 -5.61
C VAL A 111 8.98 26.21 -4.38
N ASP A 112 9.28 26.91 -3.28
CA ASP A 112 9.61 26.26 -2.02
C ASP A 112 8.37 25.59 -1.44
N LEU A 113 8.51 24.33 -1.06
CA LEU A 113 7.44 23.54 -0.51
C LEU A 113 7.10 23.96 0.94
N GLN A 114 5.83 24.20 1.21
CA GLN A 114 5.36 24.51 2.54
C GLN A 114 4.97 23.22 3.28
N PRO A 115 5.32 23.08 4.58
CA PRO A 115 4.98 21.87 5.36
C PRO A 115 3.47 21.56 5.38
N ASN A 116 2.62 22.59 5.31
CA ASN A 116 1.16 22.50 5.28
C ASN A 116 0.59 23.04 3.96
N GLY A 117 1.36 22.98 2.88
CA GLY A 117 0.95 23.49 1.56
C GLY A 117 -0.33 22.85 1.04
N SER A 118 -1.10 23.60 0.28
CA SER A 118 -2.26 23.05 -0.43
C SER A 118 -1.81 22.03 -1.46
N ARG A 119 -2.66 21.03 -1.68
CA ARG A 119 -2.40 19.99 -2.69
C ARG A 119 -2.15 20.59 -4.06
N TYR A 120 -1.08 20.14 -4.72
CA TYR A 120 -0.76 20.54 -6.08
C TYR A 120 -1.58 19.73 -7.11
N THR A 121 -2.20 20.42 -8.05
CA THR A 121 -3.02 19.84 -9.12
C THR A 121 -2.63 20.33 -10.51
N GLY A 122 -1.51 21.05 -10.60
CA GLY A 122 -0.98 21.58 -11.86
C GLY A 122 -0.20 20.55 -12.69
N PRO A 123 0.47 21.01 -13.75
CA PRO A 123 1.28 20.17 -14.63
C PRO A 123 2.39 19.45 -13.89
N VAL A 124 2.60 18.17 -14.21
CA VAL A 124 3.63 17.33 -13.60
C VAL A 124 4.75 17.08 -14.60
N PRO A 125 6.02 17.37 -14.25
CA PRO A 125 7.16 17.07 -15.10
C PRO A 125 7.19 15.59 -15.52
N ALA A 126 7.53 15.29 -16.77
CA ALA A 126 7.49 13.93 -17.31
C ALA A 126 8.45 12.96 -16.59
N ASN A 127 9.51 13.48 -15.98
CA ASN A 127 10.50 12.73 -15.21
C ASN A 127 10.28 12.75 -13.68
N LEU A 128 9.14 13.29 -13.22
CA LEU A 128 8.63 13.08 -11.86
C LEU A 128 7.66 11.90 -11.88
N LEU A 129 8.00 10.83 -11.17
CA LEU A 129 7.21 9.60 -11.13
C LEU A 129 6.61 9.41 -9.74
N THR A 130 5.29 9.19 -9.68
CA THR A 130 4.58 8.68 -8.51
C THR A 130 3.99 7.33 -8.88
N LEU A 131 4.31 6.29 -8.12
CA LEU A 131 3.99 4.91 -8.46
C LEU A 131 2.89 4.42 -7.51
N ASN A 132 1.68 4.26 -8.01
CA ASN A 132 0.54 3.91 -7.18
C ASN A 132 -0.01 2.51 -7.47
N ASP A 133 0.17 2.03 -8.70
CA ASP A 133 -0.33 0.75 -9.15
C ASP A 133 0.59 0.10 -10.21
N LEU A 134 0.20 -1.07 -10.69
CA LEU A 134 0.98 -1.82 -11.68
C LEU A 134 1.09 -1.11 -13.04
N GLN A 135 0.12 -0.28 -13.41
CA GLN A 135 0.18 0.45 -14.68
C GLN A 135 1.10 1.65 -14.59
N ASP A 136 1.08 2.38 -13.48
CA ASP A 136 2.08 3.40 -13.19
C ASP A 136 3.48 2.79 -13.25
N CYS A 137 3.67 1.62 -12.63
CA CYS A 137 4.92 0.89 -12.66
C CYS A 137 5.34 0.46 -14.07
N ALA A 138 4.42 -0.08 -14.86
CA ALA A 138 4.68 -0.47 -16.24
C ALA A 138 4.98 0.74 -17.13
N ALA A 139 4.27 1.84 -16.91
CA ALA A 139 4.52 3.09 -17.62
C ALA A 139 5.86 3.71 -17.23
N ALA A 140 6.19 3.71 -15.93
CA ALA A 140 7.48 4.16 -15.43
C ALA A 140 8.63 3.33 -16.01
N ARG A 141 8.48 2.00 -16.02
CA ARG A 141 9.48 1.09 -16.62
C ARG A 141 9.72 1.41 -18.10
N ARG A 142 8.65 1.57 -18.89
CA ARG A 142 8.78 1.94 -20.31
C ARG A 142 9.49 3.30 -20.48
N TRP A 143 9.09 4.28 -19.67
CA TRP A 143 9.70 5.61 -19.72
C TRP A 143 11.18 5.56 -19.35
N LEU A 144 11.54 4.85 -18.27
CA LEU A 144 12.94 4.71 -17.82
C LEU A 144 13.81 4.05 -18.88
N LEU A 145 13.35 2.95 -19.49
CA LEU A 145 14.09 2.25 -20.56
C LEU A 145 14.27 3.13 -21.79
N SER A 146 13.29 3.97 -22.13
CA SER A 146 13.37 4.79 -23.35
C SER A 146 14.10 6.12 -23.16
N ASN A 147 14.17 6.65 -21.92
CA ASN A 147 14.59 8.04 -21.71
C ASN A 147 15.66 8.23 -20.63
N PHE A 148 16.02 7.18 -19.88
CA PHE A 148 16.88 7.37 -18.71
C PHE A 148 18.00 6.34 -18.56
N VAL A 149 17.77 5.05 -18.76
CA VAL A 149 18.75 3.99 -18.42
C VAL A 149 20.07 4.19 -19.13
N GLU A 150 20.04 4.53 -20.43
CA GLU A 150 21.22 4.75 -21.27
C GLU A 150 21.92 6.11 -21.04
N LEU A 151 21.29 7.03 -20.29
CA LEU A 151 21.88 8.32 -19.98
C LEU A 151 22.77 8.21 -18.73
N GLU A 152 23.62 9.20 -18.50
CA GLU A 152 24.50 9.29 -17.33
C GLU A 152 23.90 10.12 -16.17
N ASP A 153 22.64 10.51 -16.28
CA ASP A 153 21.94 11.31 -15.27
C ASP A 153 21.63 10.51 -14.00
N ASN A 154 21.43 11.20 -12.89
CA ASN A 154 21.09 10.56 -11.60
C ASN A 154 19.60 10.31 -11.45
N ALA A 155 19.28 9.22 -10.76
CA ALA A 155 17.95 8.90 -10.26
C ALA A 155 17.86 9.27 -8.78
N VAL A 156 16.83 10.02 -8.39
CA VAL A 156 16.54 10.32 -6.99
C VAL A 156 15.26 9.58 -6.59
N VAL A 157 15.33 8.73 -5.56
CA VAL A 157 14.18 8.01 -4.96
C VAL A 157 13.94 8.58 -3.57
N TYR A 158 12.74 9.09 -3.30
CA TYR A 158 12.41 9.78 -2.06
C TYR A 158 11.18 9.19 -1.38
N GLY A 159 11.28 8.91 -0.08
CA GLY A 159 10.18 8.43 0.76
C GLY A 159 10.66 7.60 1.95
N ASP A 160 9.73 7.10 2.77
CA ASP A 160 10.05 6.41 4.03
C ASP A 160 9.52 4.97 4.13
N GLY A 161 8.73 4.51 3.18
CA GLY A 161 8.15 3.16 3.16
C GLY A 161 9.04 2.11 2.51
N ILE A 162 8.59 0.85 2.53
CA ILE A 162 9.24 -0.27 1.83
C ILE A 162 9.36 0.00 0.31
N ASP A 163 8.42 0.76 -0.26
CA ASP A 163 8.35 1.02 -1.70
C ASP A 163 9.61 1.75 -2.23
N VAL A 164 10.33 2.53 -1.41
CA VAL A 164 11.59 3.16 -1.85
C VAL A 164 12.71 2.13 -2.07
N PHE A 165 12.74 1.08 -1.25
CA PHE A 165 13.73 0.00 -1.40
C PHE A 165 13.40 -0.89 -2.61
N THR A 166 12.11 -1.23 -2.82
CA THR A 166 11.70 -2.01 -4.00
C THR A 166 11.91 -1.23 -5.30
N ALA A 167 11.67 0.09 -5.29
CA ALA A 167 11.96 0.95 -6.43
C ALA A 167 13.47 1.04 -6.72
N THR A 168 14.30 1.17 -5.68
CA THR A 168 15.77 1.18 -5.82
C THR A 168 16.28 -0.15 -6.40
N GLU A 169 15.83 -1.29 -5.90
CA GLU A 169 16.17 -2.61 -6.46
C GLU A 169 15.74 -2.72 -7.92
N THR A 170 14.58 -2.17 -8.26
CA THR A 170 14.10 -2.22 -9.65
C THR A 170 14.95 -1.37 -10.58
N LEU A 171 15.41 -0.20 -10.15
CA LEU A 171 16.37 0.63 -10.92
C LEU A 171 17.68 -0.13 -11.15
N LEU A 172 18.23 -0.78 -10.12
CA LEU A 172 19.45 -1.60 -10.25
C LEU A 172 19.23 -2.75 -11.26
N ARG A 173 18.09 -3.43 -11.20
CA ARG A 173 17.73 -4.50 -12.15
C ARG A 173 17.49 -4.02 -13.58
N LEU A 174 17.09 -2.77 -13.78
CA LEU A 174 16.99 -2.16 -15.09
C LEU A 174 18.35 -1.75 -15.67
N GLY A 175 19.43 -1.91 -14.92
CA GLY A 175 20.80 -1.62 -15.35
C GLY A 175 21.29 -0.22 -14.96
N VAL A 176 20.56 0.53 -14.15
CA VAL A 176 21.04 1.80 -13.61
C VAL A 176 22.16 1.54 -12.62
N ARG A 177 23.35 2.13 -12.82
CA ARG A 177 24.48 1.99 -11.91
C ARG A 177 24.13 2.56 -10.54
N GLY A 178 24.47 1.86 -9.46
CA GLY A 178 24.13 2.29 -8.10
C GLY A 178 24.71 3.66 -7.74
N SER A 179 25.91 3.99 -8.22
CA SER A 179 26.54 5.31 -8.03
C SER A 179 25.72 6.49 -8.58
N ARG A 180 24.76 6.22 -9.47
CA ARG A 180 23.81 7.19 -10.03
C ARG A 180 22.47 7.23 -9.28
N ILE A 181 22.26 6.34 -8.30
CA ILE A 181 21.02 6.25 -7.54
C ILE A 181 21.20 6.93 -6.18
N HIS A 182 20.41 7.97 -5.94
CA HIS A 182 20.33 8.66 -4.67
C HIS A 182 19.03 8.25 -3.96
N LEU A 183 19.15 7.43 -2.91
CA LEU A 183 18.04 7.08 -2.03
C LEU A 183 17.96 8.09 -0.89
N VAL A 184 16.91 8.90 -0.86
CA VAL A 184 16.72 9.96 0.12
C VAL A 184 15.59 9.58 1.08
N LEU A 185 15.93 9.48 2.36
CA LEU A 185 15.02 9.04 3.42
C LEU A 185 14.70 10.22 4.35
N PRO A 186 13.41 10.57 4.56
CA PRO A 186 13.00 11.57 5.54
C PRO A 186 13.27 11.06 6.96
N PRO A 187 13.19 11.93 8.00
CA PRO A 187 13.21 11.51 9.38
C PRO A 187 12.12 10.45 9.64
N PRO A 188 12.40 9.40 10.43
CA PRO A 188 11.40 8.38 10.74
C PRO A 188 10.23 8.96 11.52
N GLY A 189 9.00 8.70 11.08
CA GLY A 189 7.79 9.26 11.67
C GLY A 189 7.38 8.69 13.04
N GLY A 190 8.16 7.74 13.63
CA GLY A 190 7.72 7.07 14.85
C GLY A 190 8.73 6.16 15.53
N GLY A 191 9.99 6.18 15.18
CA GLY A 191 11.03 5.37 15.88
C GLY A 191 11.05 3.87 15.54
N ASP A 192 10.03 3.36 14.82
CA ASP A 192 10.02 1.98 14.37
C ASP A 192 10.88 1.77 13.11
N PRO A 193 11.54 0.60 12.98
CA PRO A 193 12.27 0.24 11.76
C PRO A 193 11.35 0.32 10.52
N ARG A 194 11.83 0.92 9.43
CA ARG A 194 11.06 1.06 8.17
C ARG A 194 10.66 -0.29 7.58
N LEU A 195 11.52 -1.29 7.79
CA LEU A 195 11.29 -2.67 7.38
C LEU A 195 10.78 -3.57 8.53
N GLY A 196 10.44 -3.00 9.69
CA GLY A 196 9.90 -3.74 10.84
C GLY A 196 10.93 -4.59 11.60
N ASP A 197 12.13 -4.80 11.06
CA ASP A 197 13.18 -5.61 11.65
C ASP A 197 14.56 -4.93 11.47
N PRO A 198 15.25 -4.55 12.56
CA PRO A 198 16.55 -3.88 12.48
C PRO A 198 17.65 -4.73 11.81
N VAL A 199 17.57 -6.06 11.93
CA VAL A 199 18.53 -6.98 11.29
C VAL A 199 18.37 -6.94 9.77
N VAL A 200 17.12 -6.90 9.30
CA VAL A 200 16.82 -6.75 7.87
C VAL A 200 17.28 -5.39 7.36
N GLU A 201 17.03 -4.31 8.12
CA GLU A 201 17.52 -2.97 7.74
C GLU A 201 19.04 -2.91 7.61
N GLY A 202 19.78 -3.57 8.51
CA GLY A 202 21.22 -3.68 8.45
C GLY A 202 21.71 -4.40 7.19
N ALA A 203 21.07 -5.51 6.85
CA ALA A 203 21.42 -6.26 5.63
C ALA A 203 21.13 -5.47 4.35
N VAL A 204 19.99 -4.77 4.30
CA VAL A 204 19.63 -3.90 3.17
C VAL A 204 20.59 -2.72 3.06
N ALA A 205 21.00 -2.12 4.18
CA ALA A 205 21.98 -1.03 4.19
C ALA A 205 23.34 -1.52 3.64
N THR A 206 23.76 -2.73 4.00
CA THR A 206 24.98 -3.36 3.46
C THR A 206 24.86 -3.59 1.95
N ALA A 207 23.74 -4.14 1.49
CA ALA A 207 23.50 -4.39 0.07
C ALA A 207 23.47 -3.07 -0.75
N LEU A 208 22.89 -2.01 -0.22
CA LEU A 208 22.89 -0.68 -0.85
C LEU A 208 24.33 -0.13 -0.99
N LYS A 209 25.15 -0.31 0.06
CA LYS A 209 26.55 0.11 0.04
C LYS A 209 27.36 -0.70 -0.97
N GLU A 210 27.18 -2.02 -1.02
CA GLU A 210 27.85 -2.89 -2.01
C GLU A 210 27.44 -2.56 -3.44
N ALA A 211 26.19 -2.13 -3.66
CA ALA A 211 25.71 -1.64 -4.94
C ALA A 211 26.13 -0.18 -5.24
N GLU A 212 26.90 0.47 -4.35
CA GLU A 212 27.32 1.87 -4.47
C GLU A 212 26.18 2.90 -4.47
N VAL A 213 24.99 2.55 -3.98
CA VAL A 213 23.86 3.48 -3.89
C VAL A 213 24.13 4.56 -2.85
N GLN A 214 23.91 5.83 -3.23
CA GLN A 214 24.09 6.97 -2.35
C GLN A 214 22.87 7.14 -1.43
N VAL A 215 23.03 6.89 -0.14
CA VAL A 215 21.92 6.95 0.84
C VAL A 215 22.02 8.21 1.68
N HIS A 216 21.01 9.09 1.56
CA HIS A 216 20.87 10.32 2.35
C HIS A 216 19.76 10.15 3.38
N ARG A 217 20.03 10.39 4.64
CA ARG A 217 19.09 10.18 5.76
C ARG A 217 18.69 11.53 6.37
N HIS A 218 17.51 11.56 7.01
CA HIS A 218 16.99 12.75 7.69
C HIS A 218 16.84 13.96 6.77
N CYS A 219 16.47 13.73 5.51
CA CYS A 219 16.33 14.76 4.49
C CYS A 219 14.87 15.01 4.13
N LEU A 220 14.42 16.26 4.28
CA LEU A 220 13.06 16.69 3.93
C LEU A 220 13.09 17.47 2.61
N LEU A 221 12.25 17.05 1.66
CA LEU A 221 12.13 17.73 0.36
C LEU A 221 11.65 19.18 0.56
N THR A 222 12.37 20.13 0.02
CA THR A 222 12.07 21.57 0.13
C THR A 222 11.76 22.22 -1.21
N ARG A 223 12.35 21.76 -2.31
CA ARG A 223 12.16 22.38 -3.62
C ARG A 223 12.46 21.42 -4.76
N MET A 224 11.78 21.61 -5.86
CA MET A 224 12.00 20.91 -7.13
C MET A 224 12.19 21.95 -8.23
N ASP A 225 13.33 21.97 -8.93
CA ASP A 225 13.61 22.91 -9.99
C ASP A 225 13.43 22.26 -11.37
N VAL A 226 12.90 23.03 -12.33
CA VAL A 226 12.67 22.61 -13.72
C VAL A 226 13.52 23.40 -14.69
N GLY A 227 13.78 22.83 -15.87
CA GLY A 227 14.51 23.47 -16.96
C GLY A 227 13.60 24.34 -17.84
N GLY A 228 13.25 25.54 -17.40
CA GLY A 228 12.34 26.46 -18.11
C GLY A 228 10.86 26.22 -17.75
N ASP A 229 9.97 26.99 -18.39
CA ASP A 229 8.53 26.86 -18.20
C ASP A 229 8.08 25.49 -18.75
N ASP A 230 7.47 24.64 -17.93
CA ASP A 230 6.99 23.29 -18.28
C ASP A 230 8.09 22.28 -18.70
N GLY A 231 9.35 22.53 -18.39
CA GLY A 231 10.47 21.60 -18.68
C GLY A 231 10.53 20.39 -17.74
N PRO A 232 11.44 19.45 -18.00
CA PRO A 232 11.73 18.36 -17.07
C PRO A 232 12.37 18.87 -15.78
N LEU A 233 12.24 18.12 -14.69
CA LEU A 233 12.99 18.37 -13.46
C LEU A 233 14.50 18.27 -13.76
N THR A 234 15.25 19.22 -13.23
CA THR A 234 16.71 19.28 -13.33
C THR A 234 17.39 19.03 -12.00
N SER A 235 16.77 19.46 -10.91
CA SER A 235 17.31 19.23 -9.56
C SER A 235 16.22 19.19 -8.49
N VAL A 236 16.54 18.55 -7.39
CA VAL A 236 15.72 18.51 -6.16
C VAL A 236 16.57 18.92 -4.97
N SER A 237 15.98 19.71 -4.07
CA SER A 237 16.66 20.24 -2.88
C SER A 237 15.96 19.72 -1.61
N PHE A 238 16.78 19.39 -0.63
CA PHE A 238 16.35 18.85 0.65
C PHE A 238 16.95 19.65 1.81
N ALA A 239 16.18 19.87 2.85
CA ALA A 239 16.71 20.27 4.15
C ALA A 239 17.23 19.02 4.86
N SER A 240 18.40 19.12 5.46
CA SER A 240 19.00 18.09 6.31
C SER A 240 19.45 18.73 7.63
N GLU A 241 19.83 17.90 8.61
CA GLU A 241 20.31 18.38 9.91
C GLU A 241 21.69 19.04 9.82
N GLU A 242 22.50 18.67 8.82
CA GLU A 242 23.86 19.19 8.65
C GLU A 242 23.87 20.36 7.66
N GLU A 243 23.80 20.05 6.35
CA GLU A 243 23.82 21.03 5.27
C GLU A 243 22.70 20.76 4.26
N PRO A 244 22.11 21.81 3.63
CA PRO A 244 21.12 21.63 2.59
C PRO A 244 21.68 20.78 1.44
N LEU A 245 20.97 19.72 1.07
CA LEU A 245 21.35 18.81 0.02
C LEU A 245 20.65 19.20 -1.29
N ARG A 246 21.40 19.45 -2.36
CA ARG A 246 20.85 19.65 -3.70
C ARG A 246 21.39 18.59 -4.64
N LEU A 247 20.48 17.87 -5.29
CA LEU A 247 20.79 16.77 -6.21
C LEU A 247 20.31 17.12 -7.62
N GLN A 248 21.20 17.02 -8.59
CA GLN A 248 20.83 17.03 -10.01
C GLN A 248 20.20 15.68 -10.34
N CYS A 249 19.10 15.67 -11.09
CA CYS A 249 18.43 14.42 -11.43
C CYS A 249 17.80 14.44 -12.82
N GLY A 250 17.98 13.35 -13.54
CA GLY A 250 17.25 13.04 -14.77
C GLY A 250 15.90 12.38 -14.49
N VAL A 251 15.72 11.76 -13.32
CA VAL A 251 14.44 11.21 -12.85
C VAL A 251 14.29 11.37 -11.34
N PHE A 252 13.07 11.74 -10.92
CA PHE A 252 12.69 11.83 -9.52
C PHE A 252 11.49 10.91 -9.25
N ILE A 253 11.69 9.88 -8.42
CA ILE A 253 10.63 8.94 -7.98
C ILE A 253 10.20 9.35 -6.58
N ASN A 254 9.00 9.92 -6.47
CA ASN A 254 8.45 10.36 -5.19
C ASN A 254 7.50 9.31 -4.61
N LEU A 255 7.90 8.69 -3.51
CA LEU A 255 7.17 7.70 -2.73
C LEU A 255 6.96 8.17 -1.28
N SER A 256 6.84 9.50 -1.10
CA SER A 256 6.45 10.13 0.17
C SER A 256 4.99 10.55 0.12
N ASN A 257 4.38 10.74 1.27
CA ASN A 257 3.04 11.34 1.43
C ASN A 257 1.92 10.75 0.55
N LYS A 258 1.23 9.75 1.07
CA LYS A 258 0.00 9.22 0.48
C LYS A 258 -1.21 10.07 0.89
N GLY A 259 -2.01 10.47 -0.08
CA GLY A 259 -3.26 11.21 0.12
C GLY A 259 -4.40 10.69 -0.75
N VAL A 260 -5.61 11.16 -0.49
CA VAL A 260 -6.78 10.82 -1.30
C VAL A 260 -6.64 11.45 -2.69
N ASP A 261 -6.98 10.75 -3.76
CA ASP A 261 -6.99 11.29 -5.12
C ASP A 261 -7.85 12.57 -5.21
N TYR A 262 -7.41 13.53 -6.05
CA TYR A 262 -8.07 14.85 -6.11
C TYR A 262 -9.49 14.78 -6.67
N ASP A 263 -9.72 14.00 -7.71
CA ASP A 263 -11.04 13.88 -8.30
C ASP A 263 -11.98 13.07 -7.39
N ALA A 264 -11.45 12.06 -6.70
CA ALA A 264 -12.19 11.37 -5.65
C ALA A 264 -12.56 12.33 -4.50
N PHE A 265 -11.61 13.14 -4.02
CA PHE A 265 -11.89 14.18 -3.03
C PHE A 265 -12.95 15.16 -3.51
N ARG A 266 -12.82 15.72 -4.73
CA ARG A 266 -13.81 16.63 -5.32
C ARG A 266 -15.19 15.99 -5.40
N SER A 267 -15.27 14.74 -5.87
CA SER A 267 -16.51 13.99 -6.02
C SER A 267 -17.22 13.79 -4.69
N ILE A 268 -16.46 13.44 -3.65
CA ILE A 268 -16.94 13.25 -2.27
C ILE A 268 -17.40 14.59 -1.69
N ASN A 269 -16.57 15.61 -1.76
CA ASN A 269 -16.83 16.94 -1.18
C ASN A 269 -18.02 17.63 -1.86
N ASN A 270 -18.09 17.61 -3.18
CA ASN A 270 -19.18 18.22 -3.96
C ASN A 270 -20.52 17.48 -3.79
N SER A 271 -20.49 16.22 -3.36
CA SER A 271 -21.69 15.45 -3.01
C SER A 271 -22.12 15.65 -1.55
N PHE A 272 -21.47 16.53 -0.78
CA PHE A 272 -21.73 16.77 0.63
C PHE A 272 -21.62 15.53 1.52
N LEU A 273 -20.73 14.61 1.18
CA LEU A 273 -20.34 13.53 2.07
C LEU A 273 -19.29 14.05 3.07
N PRO A 274 -19.39 13.72 4.36
CA PRO A 274 -18.45 14.19 5.38
C PRO A 274 -17.02 13.74 5.05
N PHE A 275 -16.13 14.71 4.92
CA PHE A 275 -14.73 14.51 4.63
C PHE A 275 -13.86 15.33 5.58
N ASP A 276 -12.97 14.66 6.30
CA ASP A 276 -12.04 15.28 7.24
C ASP A 276 -10.66 14.61 7.07
N GLY A 277 -9.94 15.07 6.04
CA GLY A 277 -8.73 14.40 5.55
C GLY A 277 -8.99 13.05 4.89
N ARG A 278 -10.08 12.37 5.25
CA ARG A 278 -10.59 11.10 4.70
C ARG A 278 -12.12 11.08 4.73
N LEU A 279 -12.72 10.15 4.01
CA LEU A 279 -14.16 9.91 4.04
C LEU A 279 -14.58 9.39 5.42
N VAL A 280 -15.51 10.08 6.06
CA VAL A 280 -16.00 9.71 7.40
C VAL A 280 -17.06 8.62 7.28
N ILE A 281 -16.86 7.53 8.00
CA ILE A 281 -17.77 6.38 8.05
C ILE A 281 -18.17 6.03 9.49
N ASP A 282 -19.23 5.25 9.62
CA ASP A 282 -19.60 4.60 10.88
C ASP A 282 -19.01 3.17 10.99
N ALA A 283 -19.29 2.48 12.09
CA ALA A 283 -18.83 1.11 12.32
C ALA A 283 -19.47 0.06 11.39
N THR A 284 -20.39 0.47 10.53
CA THR A 284 -21.03 -0.35 9.49
C THR A 284 -20.66 0.07 8.09
N PHE A 285 -19.53 0.75 7.93
CA PHE A 285 -19.01 1.29 6.66
C PHE A 285 -19.88 2.38 6.02
N ARG A 286 -20.99 2.79 6.62
CA ARG A 286 -21.90 3.80 6.06
C ARG A 286 -21.34 5.20 6.24
N THR A 287 -21.58 6.03 5.24
CA THR A 287 -21.43 7.47 5.35
C THR A 287 -22.69 8.11 5.99
N CYS A 288 -22.85 9.42 5.89
CA CYS A 288 -24.12 10.09 6.23
C CYS A 288 -25.27 9.71 5.27
N ASP A 289 -24.98 9.07 4.15
CA ASP A 289 -25.95 8.55 3.19
C ASP A 289 -26.05 7.03 3.33
N SER A 290 -27.27 6.53 3.57
CA SER A 290 -27.52 5.09 3.79
C SER A 290 -27.24 4.20 2.58
N HIS A 291 -27.05 4.80 1.38
CA HIS A 291 -26.73 4.11 0.15
C HIS A 291 -25.27 4.24 -0.26
N VAL A 292 -24.48 4.99 0.51
CA VAL A 292 -23.06 5.23 0.21
C VAL A 292 -22.19 4.72 1.35
N TYR A 293 -21.32 3.81 1.01
CA TYR A 293 -20.39 3.14 1.92
C TYR A 293 -18.96 3.51 1.59
N GLY A 294 -18.08 3.36 2.56
CA GLY A 294 -16.65 3.56 2.34
C GLY A 294 -15.83 2.45 2.99
N ALA A 295 -14.76 2.02 2.32
CA ALA A 295 -13.82 1.05 2.86
C ALA A 295 -12.37 1.35 2.45
N GLY A 296 -11.43 0.69 3.10
CA GLY A 296 -10.00 0.84 2.80
C GLY A 296 -9.39 2.14 3.33
N PRO A 297 -8.14 2.46 2.92
CA PRO A 297 -7.38 3.60 3.44
C PRO A 297 -7.99 4.98 3.14
N LEU A 298 -8.95 5.05 2.20
CA LEU A 298 -9.75 6.26 1.95
C LEU A 298 -10.48 6.74 3.20
N THR A 299 -10.85 5.83 4.12
CA THR A 299 -11.81 6.09 5.17
C THR A 299 -11.19 6.37 6.53
N LYS A 300 -11.96 7.04 7.38
CA LYS A 300 -11.75 7.12 8.82
C LYS A 300 -13.07 6.97 9.55
N PHE A 301 -13.03 6.48 10.77
CA PHE A 301 -14.24 6.38 11.60
C PHE A 301 -14.68 7.75 12.12
N SER A 302 -15.97 7.91 12.30
CA SER A 302 -16.55 9.10 12.92
C SER A 302 -15.94 9.34 14.31
N ARG A 303 -15.73 10.60 14.68
CA ARG A 303 -15.15 11.02 15.98
C ARG A 303 -15.90 10.45 17.19
N ARG A 304 -17.19 10.14 17.06
CA ARG A 304 -17.98 9.53 18.15
C ARG A 304 -17.42 8.20 18.65
N TYR A 305 -16.58 7.51 17.84
CA TYR A 305 -15.98 6.24 18.22
C TYR A 305 -14.64 6.39 18.95
N TYR A 306 -14.11 7.61 19.07
CA TYR A 306 -12.79 7.89 19.66
C TYR A 306 -11.69 7.01 19.07
N ALA A 307 -11.76 6.77 17.78
CA ALA A 307 -10.91 5.85 17.02
C ALA A 307 -10.16 6.59 15.90
N ASP A 308 -9.64 7.78 16.19
CA ASP A 308 -8.99 8.62 15.18
C ASP A 308 -7.75 7.98 14.56
N GLU A 309 -7.05 7.16 15.33
CA GLU A 309 -5.87 6.42 14.87
C GLU A 309 -6.23 5.14 14.11
N TRP A 310 -7.48 4.68 14.16
CA TRP A 310 -7.94 3.48 13.49
C TRP A 310 -8.13 3.75 12.00
N SER A 311 -7.28 3.15 11.18
CA SER A 311 -7.36 3.23 9.73
C SER A 311 -7.46 1.82 9.14
N HIS A 312 -8.37 1.61 8.20
CA HIS A 312 -8.42 0.37 7.42
C HIS A 312 -7.08 0.06 6.73
N GLY A 313 -6.23 1.08 6.49
CA GLY A 313 -4.87 0.89 5.98
C GLY A 313 -3.95 0.08 6.89
N ASN A 314 -4.26 -0.01 8.20
CA ASN A 314 -3.48 -0.77 9.18
C ASN A 314 -3.89 -2.25 9.26
N PHE A 315 -4.98 -2.63 8.59
CA PHE A 315 -5.57 -3.96 8.66
C PHE A 315 -5.42 -4.72 7.34
N ASN A 316 -5.74 -6.01 7.37
CA ASN A 316 -5.77 -6.83 6.17
C ASN A 316 -6.98 -6.46 5.30
N SER A 317 -6.74 -6.07 4.05
CA SER A 317 -7.80 -5.63 3.13
C SER A 317 -8.82 -6.73 2.82
N LYS A 318 -8.42 -8.00 2.86
CA LYS A 318 -9.31 -9.15 2.68
C LYS A 318 -10.32 -9.24 3.83
N GLU A 319 -9.87 -9.08 5.07
CA GLU A 319 -10.74 -9.14 6.24
C GLU A 319 -11.73 -7.96 6.26
N VAL A 320 -11.23 -6.74 5.97
CA VAL A 320 -12.08 -5.55 5.82
C VAL A 320 -13.13 -5.75 4.72
N GLY A 321 -12.73 -6.33 3.58
CA GLY A 321 -13.65 -6.62 2.48
C GLY A 321 -14.69 -7.70 2.82
N GLN A 322 -14.31 -8.72 3.60
CA GLN A 322 -15.23 -9.76 4.07
C GLN A 322 -16.26 -9.19 5.05
N ASP A 323 -15.84 -8.31 5.95
CA ASP A 323 -16.75 -7.65 6.90
C ASP A 323 -17.73 -6.72 6.17
N LEU A 324 -17.24 -5.92 5.22
CA LEU A 324 -18.10 -5.12 4.35
C LEU A 324 -19.09 -5.98 3.56
N ALA A 325 -18.65 -7.10 2.99
CA ALA A 325 -19.51 -8.01 2.26
C ALA A 325 -20.60 -8.62 3.16
N ALA A 326 -20.27 -9.01 4.39
CA ALA A 326 -21.23 -9.51 5.37
C ALA A 326 -22.28 -8.44 5.72
N MET A 327 -21.87 -7.17 5.83
CA MET A 327 -22.78 -6.04 6.07
C MET A 327 -23.72 -5.75 4.89
N LEU A 328 -23.26 -5.98 3.66
CA LEU A 328 -24.05 -5.71 2.45
C LEU A 328 -24.96 -6.90 2.06
N LEU A 329 -24.58 -8.12 2.41
CA LEU A 329 -25.28 -9.34 2.00
C LEU A 329 -26.80 -9.32 2.31
N PRO A 330 -27.28 -8.89 3.49
CA PRO A 330 -28.71 -8.82 3.77
C PRO A 330 -29.51 -7.85 2.88
N LEU A 331 -28.83 -6.92 2.21
CA LEU A 331 -29.48 -6.00 1.27
C LEU A 331 -29.80 -6.67 -0.07
N PHE A 332 -29.07 -7.73 -0.41
CA PHE A 332 -29.16 -8.42 -1.70
C PHE A 332 -29.81 -9.79 -1.61
N ASP A 333 -29.71 -10.46 -0.47
CA ASP A 333 -30.31 -11.78 -0.25
C ASP A 333 -31.69 -11.63 0.41
N PRO A 334 -32.80 -11.87 -0.33
CA PRO A 334 -34.15 -11.75 0.21
C PRO A 334 -34.48 -12.83 1.26
N THR A 335 -33.64 -13.86 1.40
CA THR A 335 -33.82 -14.92 2.40
C THR A 335 -33.27 -14.52 3.77
N LEU A 336 -32.38 -13.51 3.79
CA LEU A 336 -31.83 -12.97 5.02
C LEU A 336 -32.73 -11.83 5.52
N GLN A 337 -33.06 -11.89 6.80
CA GLN A 337 -33.77 -10.75 7.42
C GLN A 337 -32.78 -9.57 7.49
N PRO A 338 -33.22 -8.35 7.13
CA PRO A 338 -32.40 -7.17 7.36
C PRO A 338 -32.08 -7.09 8.85
N GLU A 339 -30.81 -7.04 9.19
CA GLU A 339 -30.43 -6.75 10.57
C GLU A 339 -31.08 -5.43 11.01
N ALA A 340 -31.54 -5.39 12.25
CA ALA A 340 -32.00 -4.14 12.85
C ALA A 340 -30.93 -3.06 12.66
N PRO A 341 -31.32 -1.78 12.47
CA PRO A 341 -30.34 -0.71 12.32
C PRO A 341 -29.32 -0.82 13.45
N PRO A 342 -28.02 -0.72 13.12
CA PRO A 342 -26.96 -0.95 14.10
C PRO A 342 -27.17 -0.02 15.29
N GLU A 343 -27.03 -0.60 16.48
CA GLU A 343 -27.10 0.17 17.72
C GLU A 343 -26.12 1.36 17.66
N ARG A 344 -26.52 2.51 18.19
CA ARG A 344 -25.69 3.71 18.18
C ARG A 344 -24.33 3.51 18.84
N ASP A 345 -24.24 2.52 19.72
CA ASP A 345 -23.06 2.18 20.53
C ASP A 345 -22.24 1.02 19.96
N ARG A 346 -22.49 0.60 18.70
CA ARG A 346 -21.68 -0.44 18.06
C ARG A 346 -20.21 -0.01 18.04
N LEU A 347 -19.35 -0.88 18.56
CA LEU A 347 -17.91 -0.64 18.57
C LEU A 347 -17.31 -0.76 17.16
N VAL A 348 -16.20 -0.08 16.96
CA VAL A 348 -15.39 -0.23 15.73
C VAL A 348 -14.92 -1.70 15.61
N PRO A 349 -15.00 -2.29 14.42
CA PRO A 349 -14.57 -3.67 14.19
C PRO A 349 -13.11 -3.90 14.58
N LEU A 350 -12.83 -5.00 15.27
CA LEU A 350 -11.48 -5.42 15.59
C LEU A 350 -11.04 -6.53 14.63
N TYR A 351 -10.15 -6.18 13.73
CA TYR A 351 -9.58 -7.10 12.75
C TYR A 351 -8.41 -7.90 13.33
N LYS A 352 -8.27 -9.16 12.91
CA LYS A 352 -7.33 -10.13 13.48
C LYS A 352 -6.37 -10.73 12.45
N GLN A 353 -6.72 -10.68 11.16
CA GLN A 353 -5.87 -11.25 10.12
C GLN A 353 -4.58 -10.44 9.99
N ALA A 354 -3.50 -11.15 9.69
CA ALA A 354 -2.17 -10.56 9.61
C ALA A 354 -2.08 -9.39 8.63
N LYS A 355 -1.37 -8.36 9.03
CA LYS A 355 -0.84 -7.35 8.11
C LYS A 355 0.40 -7.92 7.45
N ILE A 356 0.43 -7.91 6.13
CA ILE A 356 1.48 -8.52 5.34
C ILE A 356 2.18 -7.43 4.53
N ARG A 357 3.50 -7.44 4.56
CA ARG A 357 4.35 -6.62 3.71
C ARG A 357 5.40 -7.51 3.07
N GLY A 358 5.60 -7.39 1.79
CA GLY A 358 6.60 -8.16 1.09
C GLY A 358 7.09 -7.44 -0.16
N GLY A 359 8.24 -7.85 -0.66
CA GLY A 359 8.81 -7.26 -1.86
C GLY A 359 10.23 -7.77 -2.10
N ARG A 360 10.82 -7.31 -3.19
CA ARG A 360 12.22 -7.55 -3.49
C ARG A 360 13.01 -6.31 -3.11
N LEU A 361 13.96 -6.49 -2.19
CA LEU A 361 14.80 -5.45 -1.63
C LEU A 361 16.18 -5.44 -2.33
N PRO A 362 16.98 -4.35 -2.18
CA PRO A 362 18.34 -4.28 -2.69
C PRO A 362 19.20 -5.49 -2.32
N GLY A 363 20.03 -5.93 -3.25
CA GLY A 363 20.76 -7.18 -3.15
C GLY A 363 19.98 -8.41 -3.65
N GLY A 364 18.84 -8.20 -4.29
CA GLY A 364 17.97 -9.27 -4.80
C GLY A 364 17.25 -10.05 -3.69
N LEU A 365 17.17 -9.49 -2.49
CA LEU A 365 16.61 -10.11 -1.31
C LEU A 365 15.08 -10.16 -1.36
N ASN A 366 14.49 -11.35 -1.34
CA ASN A 366 13.04 -11.51 -1.20
C ASN A 366 12.68 -11.37 0.26
N TYR A 367 11.80 -10.43 0.55
CA TYR A 367 11.38 -10.04 1.89
C TYR A 367 9.91 -10.34 2.13
N LEU A 368 9.60 -10.84 3.32
CA LEU A 368 8.25 -11.00 3.83
C LEU A 368 8.24 -10.64 5.31
N HIS A 369 7.33 -9.76 5.69
CA HIS A 369 7.08 -9.39 7.07
C HIS A 369 5.59 -9.47 7.36
N VAL A 370 5.22 -10.24 8.36
CA VAL A 370 3.85 -10.54 8.76
C VAL A 370 3.69 -10.21 10.23
N THR A 371 2.76 -9.32 10.53
CA THR A 371 2.53 -8.85 11.90
C THR A 371 1.07 -8.87 12.26
N LYS A 372 0.80 -8.90 13.55
CA LYS A 372 -0.52 -8.64 14.08
C LYS A 372 -0.99 -7.24 13.66
N PRO A 373 -2.25 -7.06 13.23
CA PRO A 373 -2.76 -5.74 12.94
C PRO A 373 -2.79 -4.88 14.20
N SER A 374 -2.37 -3.62 14.06
CA SER A 374 -2.42 -2.64 15.15
C SER A 374 -3.26 -1.45 14.73
N ALA A 375 -4.05 -0.93 15.65
CA ALA A 375 -4.83 0.29 15.42
C ALA A 375 -3.93 1.51 15.26
N THR A 376 -2.82 1.53 15.95
CA THR A 376 -1.87 2.65 16.00
C THR A 376 -0.57 2.27 15.30
N TYR A 377 0.01 3.22 14.58
CA TYR A 377 1.41 3.14 14.14
C TYR A 377 2.38 3.35 15.31
N ALA A 378 1.86 3.85 16.44
CA ALA A 378 2.64 4.18 17.61
C ALA A 378 2.69 3.01 18.59
N THR A 379 3.91 2.62 18.84
CA THR A 379 4.37 2.08 20.12
C THR A 379 3.64 0.83 20.64
N SER A 380 3.99 -0.31 20.13
CA SER A 380 4.24 -1.36 21.13
C SER A 380 5.29 -0.77 22.08
N PRO A 381 5.04 -0.71 23.40
CA PRO A 381 6.08 -0.26 24.33
C PRO A 381 7.35 -1.05 24.05
N PRO A 382 8.54 -0.45 24.16
CA PRO A 382 9.78 -1.17 23.95
C PRO A 382 9.74 -2.40 24.84
N VAL A 383 9.59 -3.56 24.22
CA VAL A 383 9.40 -4.82 24.93
C VAL A 383 10.75 -5.27 25.41
N THR A 384 11.25 -4.60 26.45
CA THR A 384 12.49 -4.98 27.14
C THR A 384 12.42 -6.36 27.82
N HIS A 385 11.25 -7.00 27.87
CA HIS A 385 11.07 -8.31 28.50
C HIS A 385 10.62 -9.44 27.57
N LEU A 386 10.49 -9.23 26.25
CA LEU A 386 10.07 -10.27 25.30
C LEU A 386 11.20 -10.79 24.39
N GLN A 387 12.45 -10.36 24.62
CA GLN A 387 13.62 -10.84 23.86
C GLN A 387 13.82 -12.37 23.93
N ASP A 388 13.21 -13.03 24.91
CA ASP A 388 13.40 -14.47 25.15
C ASP A 388 12.41 -15.38 24.38
N ARG A 389 11.47 -14.82 23.60
CA ARG A 389 10.46 -15.59 22.86
C ARG A 389 10.65 -15.56 21.34
N GLY A 390 11.75 -15.02 20.90
CA GLY A 390 12.13 -15.01 19.49
C GLY A 390 12.82 -16.30 19.07
N ILE A 391 12.44 -16.83 17.92
CA ILE A 391 13.08 -17.97 17.27
C ILE A 391 13.69 -17.48 15.98
N VAL A 392 15.02 -17.52 15.88
CA VAL A 392 15.75 -16.99 14.74
C VAL A 392 16.64 -18.05 14.15
N THR A 393 16.60 -18.22 12.83
CA THR A 393 17.52 -19.10 12.10
C THR A 393 18.13 -18.38 10.91
N GLY A 394 19.36 -18.77 10.58
CA GLY A 394 20.10 -18.17 9.48
C GLY A 394 20.67 -16.79 9.83
N ARG A 395 21.09 -16.07 8.78
CA ARG A 395 21.67 -14.72 8.87
C ARG A 395 21.16 -13.85 7.72
N ALA A 396 20.89 -12.60 8.02
CA ALA A 396 20.36 -11.66 7.02
C ALA A 396 21.41 -11.34 5.94
N GLU A 397 22.69 -11.24 6.32
CA GLU A 397 23.80 -10.97 5.41
C GLU A 397 23.98 -12.06 4.35
N THR A 398 23.62 -13.29 4.68
CA THR A 398 23.70 -14.43 3.74
C THR A 398 22.40 -14.64 2.95
N GLY A 399 21.41 -13.79 3.16
CA GLY A 399 20.10 -13.93 2.54
C GLY A 399 19.40 -15.26 2.88
N ASN A 400 19.51 -15.68 4.14
CA ASN A 400 18.84 -16.86 4.68
C ASN A 400 18.40 -16.61 6.12
N TYR A 401 17.67 -15.51 6.34
CA TYR A 401 17.21 -15.08 7.65
C TYR A 401 15.72 -15.35 7.82
N PHE A 402 15.37 -16.07 8.88
CA PHE A 402 13.99 -16.28 9.28
C PHE A 402 13.84 -16.04 10.79
N SER A 403 13.04 -15.05 11.14
CA SER A 403 12.66 -14.73 12.52
C SER A 403 11.18 -15.01 12.71
N LEU A 404 10.83 -15.57 13.86
CA LEU A 404 9.46 -15.84 14.29
C LEU A 404 9.34 -15.43 15.76
N ARG A 405 8.29 -14.69 16.10
CA ARG A 405 8.01 -14.27 17.46
C ARG A 405 6.70 -14.87 17.96
N LEU A 406 6.67 -15.25 19.22
CA LEU A 406 5.49 -15.72 19.92
C LEU A 406 4.99 -14.65 20.89
N ASP A 407 3.67 -14.48 20.95
CA ASP A 407 3.03 -13.62 21.92
C ASP A 407 2.99 -14.25 23.33
N ARG A 408 2.38 -13.55 24.29
CA ARG A 408 2.25 -14.03 25.68
C ARG A 408 1.42 -15.32 25.82
N TYR A 409 0.67 -15.69 24.80
CA TYR A 409 -0.16 -16.88 24.75
C TYR A 409 0.47 -17.98 23.88
N ASP A 410 1.75 -17.87 23.57
CA ASP A 410 2.47 -18.81 22.73
C ASP A 410 1.92 -18.95 21.29
N MET A 411 1.23 -17.90 20.80
CA MET A 411 0.76 -17.79 19.42
C MET A 411 1.79 -17.06 18.56
N VAL A 412 1.96 -17.49 17.33
CA VAL A 412 2.80 -16.76 16.37
C VAL A 412 2.13 -15.42 16.03
N ASP A 413 2.74 -14.31 16.45
CA ASP A 413 2.22 -12.96 16.23
C ASP A 413 3.05 -12.09 15.27
N GLU A 414 4.26 -12.56 14.97
CA GLU A 414 5.12 -11.91 13.97
C GLU A 414 6.02 -12.93 13.30
N LEU A 415 6.29 -12.75 12.02
CA LEU A 415 7.35 -13.45 11.31
C LEU A 415 8.01 -12.54 10.28
N THR A 416 9.33 -12.70 10.13
CA THR A 416 10.15 -11.98 9.15
C THR A 416 11.00 -12.96 8.38
N CYS A 417 10.95 -12.89 7.06
CA CYS A 417 11.75 -13.71 6.17
C CYS A 417 12.59 -12.82 5.25
N LEU A 418 13.86 -13.15 5.09
CA LEU A 418 14.74 -12.50 4.12
C LEU A 418 15.54 -13.58 3.38
N SER A 419 15.36 -13.70 2.07
CA SER A 419 15.93 -14.79 1.28
C SER A 419 16.38 -14.37 -0.10
N LEU A 420 17.54 -14.87 -0.54
CA LEU A 420 17.95 -14.78 -1.95
C LEU A 420 17.11 -15.67 -2.88
N LYS A 421 16.44 -16.68 -2.32
CA LYS A 421 15.56 -17.57 -3.07
C LYS A 421 14.12 -17.09 -2.99
N PRO A 422 13.29 -17.33 -4.01
CA PRO A 422 11.86 -17.04 -3.94
C PRO A 422 11.20 -17.68 -2.72
N LEU A 423 10.36 -16.92 -2.04
CA LEU A 423 9.66 -17.34 -0.83
C LEU A 423 8.31 -17.99 -1.19
N PRO A 424 7.99 -19.19 -0.69
CA PRO A 424 6.65 -19.77 -0.77
C PRO A 424 5.73 -19.08 0.26
N PHE A 425 5.30 -17.86 -0.02
CA PHE A 425 4.57 -16.99 0.92
C PHE A 425 3.40 -17.69 1.61
N SER A 426 2.58 -18.43 0.87
CA SER A 426 1.39 -19.11 1.42
C SER A 426 1.75 -20.06 2.57
N ASN A 427 2.89 -20.76 2.48
CA ASN A 427 3.32 -21.70 3.51
C ASN A 427 3.71 -20.99 4.81
N TYR A 428 4.31 -19.80 4.69
CA TYR A 428 4.73 -19.05 5.88
C TYR A 428 3.58 -18.26 6.48
N LEU A 429 2.67 -17.73 5.65
CA LEU A 429 1.47 -17.04 6.13
C LEU A 429 0.58 -17.94 6.99
N CYS A 430 0.53 -19.24 6.69
CA CYS A 430 -0.27 -20.17 7.48
C CYS A 430 0.29 -20.44 8.89
N LEU A 431 1.52 -20.02 9.19
CA LEU A 431 2.10 -20.13 10.54
C LEU A 431 1.55 -19.05 11.49
N PHE A 432 1.18 -17.88 10.95
CA PHE A 432 0.66 -16.78 11.74
C PHE A 432 -0.64 -17.18 12.47
N GLY A 433 -0.73 -16.78 13.74
CA GLY A 433 -1.89 -17.08 14.58
C GLY A 433 -1.99 -18.54 15.05
N LYS A 434 -1.03 -19.41 14.74
CA LYS A 434 -0.98 -20.76 15.29
C LYS A 434 -0.25 -20.80 16.63
N HIS A 435 -0.79 -21.61 17.54
CA HIS A 435 -0.12 -21.89 18.81
C HIS A 435 1.08 -22.81 18.58
N GLN A 436 2.20 -22.58 19.31
CA GLN A 436 3.44 -23.35 19.15
C GLN A 436 3.28 -24.86 19.30
N GLN A 437 2.30 -25.33 20.07
CA GLN A 437 2.02 -26.77 20.21
C GLN A 437 1.54 -27.38 18.89
N LEU A 438 0.70 -26.68 18.13
CA LEU A 438 0.27 -27.10 16.79
C LEU A 438 1.42 -27.12 15.78
N LEU A 439 2.50 -26.43 16.12
CA LEU A 439 3.75 -26.37 15.37
C LEU A 439 4.81 -27.31 15.96
N GLY A 440 4.39 -28.43 16.58
CA GLY A 440 5.26 -29.47 17.08
C GLY A 440 6.17 -29.03 18.22
N GLN A 441 5.65 -28.27 19.21
CA GLN A 441 6.42 -27.77 20.34
C GLN A 441 7.62 -26.89 19.91
N LEU A 442 7.38 -25.93 19.04
CA LEU A 442 8.37 -25.12 18.33
C LEU A 442 9.47 -24.57 19.22
N SER A 443 9.11 -23.91 20.34
CA SER A 443 10.09 -23.30 21.26
C SER A 443 10.99 -24.34 21.96
N SER A 444 10.39 -25.45 22.38
CA SER A 444 11.15 -26.51 23.05
C SER A 444 12.14 -27.16 22.10
N ARG A 445 11.72 -27.49 20.88
CA ARG A 445 12.61 -28.08 19.85
C ARG A 445 13.70 -27.10 19.41
N TYR A 446 13.41 -25.83 19.33
CA TYR A 446 14.42 -24.82 19.02
C TYR A 446 15.48 -24.73 20.12
N ARG A 447 15.08 -24.66 21.39
CA ARG A 447 16.00 -24.65 22.53
C ARG A 447 16.86 -25.92 22.63
N GLN A 448 16.34 -27.06 22.18
CA GLN A 448 17.06 -28.33 22.08
C GLN A 448 17.99 -28.40 20.87
N GLY A 449 18.03 -27.37 20.03
CA GLY A 449 18.83 -27.37 18.81
C GLY A 449 18.32 -28.31 17.71
N LEU A 450 17.05 -28.70 17.75
CA LEU A 450 16.44 -29.59 16.74
C LEU A 450 15.91 -28.82 15.52
N ILE A 451 15.85 -27.50 15.60
CA ILE A 451 15.42 -26.63 14.50
C ILE A 451 16.60 -25.76 14.10
N HIS A 452 17.29 -26.14 13.03
CA HIS A 452 18.44 -25.39 12.50
C HIS A 452 18.05 -24.42 11.39
N ASP A 453 16.91 -24.65 10.71
CA ASP A 453 16.48 -23.89 9.56
C ASP A 453 14.94 -23.87 9.48
N LEU A 454 14.35 -22.71 9.79
CA LEU A 454 12.91 -22.49 9.73
C LEU A 454 12.36 -22.54 8.30
N TYR A 455 13.17 -22.27 7.28
CA TYR A 455 12.74 -22.43 5.87
C TYR A 455 12.46 -23.87 5.50
N ARG A 456 13.27 -24.79 5.98
CA ARG A 456 13.05 -26.24 5.77
C ARG A 456 11.91 -26.75 6.61
N TRP A 457 11.86 -26.30 7.85
CA TRP A 457 10.83 -26.71 8.81
C TRP A 457 9.44 -26.23 8.38
N GLY A 458 9.25 -24.95 7.95
CA GLY A 458 7.97 -24.39 7.51
C GLY A 458 7.46 -24.95 6.18
N ARG A 459 8.27 -25.73 5.43
CA ARG A 459 7.80 -26.48 4.26
C ARG A 459 7.20 -27.85 4.61
N ALA A 460 7.48 -28.35 5.80
CA ALA A 460 7.05 -29.66 6.26
C ALA A 460 5.75 -29.61 7.09
N HIS A 461 5.28 -28.43 7.44
CA HIS A 461 4.09 -28.14 8.26
C HIS A 461 3.14 -27.17 7.55
#